data_8bd724adca13178c30d51c6e2fec066b
#
_entry.id   8bd724adca13178c30d51c6e2fec066b
#
_cell.length_a   1.000
_cell.length_b   1.000
_cell.length_c   1.000
_cell.angle_alpha   90.00
_cell.angle_beta   90.00
_cell.angle_gamma   90.00
#
_symmetry.space_group_name_H-M   'P 1'
#
loop_
_entity.id
_entity.type
_entity.pdbx_description
1 polymer ?
#
loop_
_entity_poly.entity_id
_entity_poly.type
_entity_poly.pdbx_seq_one_letter_code
_entity_poly.pdbx_strand_id
1 'polypeptide(L)'
;MDLERCQIFTPTKMVEYMLDLIDYKHGIFGKKIIDNACGDGNFLTEIVNRFIQDGIDQGIPQNIIKIKLEKCIMGCDIDEKLVIQCRDRLNETAQQFGLKSVHWNIEVVSF
;
A
#
# COMPACT_ATOMS: atom_id res chain seq x y z
N MET A 1 -15.98 8.79 21.76
CA MET A 1 -14.81 8.17 21.18
C MET A 1 -13.74 9.23 20.95
N ASP A 2 -12.56 8.88 21.22
CA ASP A 2 -11.46 9.79 21.04
C ASP A 2 -10.87 9.62 19.66
N LEU A 3 -11.18 10.54 18.78
CA LEU A 3 -10.73 10.47 17.38
C LEU A 3 -9.24 10.61 17.23
N GLU A 4 -8.58 11.25 18.20
CA GLU A 4 -7.15 11.40 18.17
C GLU A 4 -6.42 10.09 18.37
N ARG A 5 -7.06 9.21 19.09
CA ARG A 5 -6.54 7.90 19.32
C ARG A 5 -7.11 6.91 18.37
N CYS A 6 -7.84 7.42 17.44
CA CYS A 6 -8.29 6.56 16.39
C CYS A 6 -7.15 6.17 15.51
N GLN A 7 -6.28 5.47 16.10
CA GLN A 7 -5.55 4.50 15.37
C GLN A 7 -6.47 3.32 15.17
N ILE A 8 -7.68 3.63 14.73
CA ILE A 8 -8.62 2.60 14.35
C ILE A 8 -8.16 2.08 13.01
N PHE A 9 -7.69 0.86 13.03
CA PHE A 9 -7.27 0.21 11.82
C PHE A 9 -8.52 -0.20 11.06
N THR A 10 -8.59 0.21 9.79
CA THR A 10 -9.71 -0.12 8.94
C THR A 10 -9.70 -1.63 8.69
N PRO A 11 -10.80 -2.35 9.00
CA PRO A 11 -10.87 -3.78 8.72
C PRO A 11 -10.65 -4.08 7.24
N THR A 12 -10.02 -5.21 6.95
CA THR A 12 -9.68 -5.59 5.59
C THR A 12 -10.88 -5.58 4.65
N LYS A 13 -12.03 -6.10 5.10
CA LYS A 13 -13.24 -6.11 4.28
C LYS A 13 -13.74 -4.72 3.95
N MET A 14 -13.59 -3.77 4.90
CA MET A 14 -13.97 -2.39 4.67
C MET A 14 -13.05 -1.75 3.63
N VAL A 15 -11.74 -2.03 3.71
CA VAL A 15 -10.77 -1.55 2.72
C VAL A 15 -11.14 -2.06 1.34
N GLU A 16 -11.40 -3.35 1.21
CA GLU A 16 -11.80 -3.95 -0.05
C GLU A 16 -13.06 -3.29 -0.61
N TYR A 17 -14.06 -3.08 0.24
CA TYR A 17 -15.30 -2.43 -0.15
C TYR A 17 -15.06 -1.00 -0.65
N MET A 18 -14.29 -0.23 0.08
CA MET A 18 -13.98 1.15 -0.30
C MET A 18 -13.25 1.22 -1.64
N LEU A 19 -12.29 0.34 -1.85
CA LEU A 19 -11.54 0.30 -3.11
C LEU A 19 -12.41 -0.19 -4.25
N ASP A 20 -13.35 -1.09 -4.00
CA ASP A 20 -14.32 -1.53 -4.99
C ASP A 20 -15.24 -0.39 -5.43
N LEU A 21 -15.66 0.45 -4.47
CA LEU A 21 -16.53 1.58 -4.78
C LEU A 21 -15.91 2.58 -5.74
N ILE A 22 -14.59 2.77 -5.67
CA ILE A 22 -13.89 3.67 -6.57
C ILE A 22 -13.26 2.94 -7.76
N ASP A 23 -13.61 1.67 -7.93
CA ASP A 23 -13.11 0.81 -9.01
C ASP A 23 -11.59 0.72 -9.06
N TYR A 24 -10.95 0.64 -7.88
CA TYR A 24 -9.51 0.48 -7.82
C TYR A 24 -9.14 -0.99 -8.05
N LYS A 25 -9.35 -1.46 -9.28
CA LYS A 25 -9.11 -2.86 -9.69
C LYS A 25 -8.40 -2.97 -11.02
N HIS A 26 -8.83 -2.16 -11.99
CA HIS A 26 -8.35 -2.26 -13.37
C HIS A 26 -7.79 -0.92 -13.83
N GLY A 27 -6.74 -0.98 -14.62
CA GLY A 27 -6.10 0.22 -15.13
C GLY A 27 -5.43 1.07 -14.07
N ILE A 28 -5.08 0.46 -12.94
CA ILE A 28 -4.46 1.17 -11.81
C ILE A 28 -2.94 1.10 -11.83
N PHE A 29 -2.38 0.14 -12.54
CA PHE A 29 -0.94 -0.01 -12.60
C PHE A 29 -0.29 1.26 -13.16
N GLY A 30 0.69 1.78 -12.44
CA GLY A 30 1.39 3.01 -12.81
C GLY A 30 0.75 4.30 -12.31
N LYS A 31 -0.44 4.25 -11.75
CA LYS A 31 -1.07 5.42 -11.13
C LYS A 31 -0.47 5.66 -9.75
N LYS A 32 -0.21 6.93 -9.44
CA LYS A 32 0.35 7.30 -8.15
C LYS A 32 -0.75 7.37 -7.09
N ILE A 33 -0.41 6.90 -5.91
CA ILE A 33 -1.27 7.01 -4.74
C ILE A 33 -0.42 7.36 -3.52
N ILE A 34 -0.97 8.20 -2.65
CA ILE A 34 -0.32 8.56 -1.39
C ILE A 34 -1.32 8.41 -0.26
N ASP A 35 -0.88 7.79 0.83
CA ASP A 35 -1.66 7.67 2.05
C ASP A 35 -0.97 8.50 3.13
N ASN A 36 -1.59 9.62 3.51
CA ASN A 36 -1.03 10.58 4.47
C ASN A 36 -1.07 10.09 5.91
N ALA A 37 -1.76 9.01 6.18
CA ALA A 37 -1.86 8.42 7.51
C ALA A 37 -1.90 6.90 7.34
N CYS A 38 -0.77 6.34 6.87
CA CYS A 38 -0.72 4.95 6.46
C CYS A 38 -0.90 3.95 7.60
N GLY A 39 -0.65 4.39 8.85
CA GLY A 39 -0.78 3.52 10.00
C GLY A 39 0.05 2.26 9.84
N ASP A 40 -0.53 1.13 10.19
CA ASP A 40 0.12 -0.18 10.07
C ASP A 40 0.12 -0.74 8.63
N GLY A 41 -0.42 0.01 7.69
CA GLY A 41 -0.44 -0.40 6.29
C GLY A 41 -1.64 -1.23 5.86
N ASN A 42 -2.69 -1.30 6.67
CA ASN A 42 -3.85 -2.12 6.34
C ASN A 42 -4.50 -1.69 5.02
N PHE A 43 -4.62 -0.39 4.79
CA PHE A 43 -5.16 0.15 3.54
C PHE A 43 -4.16 -0.04 2.39
N LEU A 44 -2.90 0.34 2.61
CA LEU A 44 -1.86 0.23 1.58
C LEU A 44 -1.58 -1.21 1.17
N THR A 45 -1.73 -2.16 2.08
CA THR A 45 -1.55 -3.58 1.79
C THR A 45 -2.48 -4.01 0.65
N GLU A 46 -3.75 -3.64 0.73
CA GLU A 46 -4.71 -3.98 -0.32
C GLU A 46 -4.44 -3.20 -1.61
N ILE A 47 -4.03 -1.94 -1.50
CA ILE A 47 -3.63 -1.15 -2.66
C ILE A 47 -2.48 -1.82 -3.40
N VAL A 48 -1.44 -2.23 -2.68
CA VAL A 48 -0.27 -2.91 -3.26
C VAL A 48 -0.70 -4.23 -3.91
N ASN A 49 -1.54 -5.00 -3.22
CA ASN A 49 -2.03 -6.26 -3.76
C ASN A 49 -2.72 -6.06 -5.12
N ARG A 50 -3.61 -5.09 -5.21
CA ARG A 50 -4.34 -4.79 -6.44
C ARG A 50 -3.44 -4.21 -7.52
N PHE A 51 -2.50 -3.36 -7.13
CA PHE A 51 -1.54 -2.75 -8.06
C PHE A 51 -0.69 -3.83 -8.74
N ILE A 52 -0.14 -4.75 -7.95
CA ILE A 52 0.67 -5.84 -8.48
C ILE A 52 -0.17 -6.75 -9.37
N GLN A 53 -1.36 -7.12 -8.91
CA GLN A 53 -2.24 -7.99 -9.67
C GLN A 53 -2.61 -7.37 -11.02
N ASP A 54 -2.91 -6.08 -11.04
CA ASP A 54 -3.22 -5.39 -12.29
C ASP A 54 -2.02 -5.39 -13.25
N GLY A 55 -0.82 -5.18 -12.71
CA GLY A 55 0.41 -5.28 -13.50
C GLY A 55 0.60 -6.66 -14.10
N ILE A 56 0.36 -7.69 -13.32
CA ILE A 56 0.45 -9.09 -13.79
C ILE A 56 -0.57 -9.34 -14.89
N ASP A 57 -1.81 -8.90 -14.67
CA ASP A 57 -2.91 -9.08 -15.64
C ASP A 57 -2.62 -8.37 -16.96
N GLN A 58 -1.87 -7.28 -16.92
CA GLN A 58 -1.45 -6.55 -18.13
C GLN A 58 -0.18 -7.14 -18.77
N GLY A 59 0.38 -8.19 -18.18
CA GLY A 59 1.60 -8.82 -18.70
C GLY A 59 2.87 -8.05 -18.41
N ILE A 60 2.87 -7.19 -17.40
CA ILE A 60 4.06 -6.40 -17.06
C ILE A 60 5.10 -7.28 -16.37
N PRO A 61 6.38 -7.23 -16.77
CA PRO A 61 7.43 -8.01 -16.12
C PRO A 61 7.64 -7.60 -14.66
N GLN A 62 8.05 -8.55 -13.83
CA GLN A 62 8.24 -8.34 -12.39
C GLN A 62 9.20 -7.19 -12.06
N ASN A 63 10.30 -7.05 -12.79
CA ASN A 63 11.25 -5.98 -12.55
C ASN A 63 10.63 -4.59 -12.77
N ILE A 64 9.73 -4.48 -13.73
CA ILE A 64 9.02 -3.23 -14.00
C ILE A 64 7.95 -2.98 -12.93
N ILE A 65 7.23 -4.02 -12.50
CA ILE A 65 6.25 -3.91 -11.42
C ILE A 65 6.95 -3.37 -10.16
N LYS A 66 8.11 -3.92 -9.82
CA LYS A 66 8.88 -3.47 -8.65
C LYS A 66 9.23 -1.98 -8.73
N ILE A 67 9.77 -1.55 -9.87
CA ILE A 67 10.14 -0.15 -10.08
C ILE A 67 8.92 0.76 -9.92
N LYS A 68 7.78 0.35 -10.47
CA LYS A 68 6.55 1.15 -10.38
C LYS A 68 5.98 1.19 -8.99
N LEU A 69 6.08 0.09 -8.23
CA LEU A 69 5.70 0.10 -6.82
C LEU A 69 6.48 1.16 -6.04
N GLU A 70 7.79 1.20 -6.26
CA GLU A 70 8.67 2.14 -5.56
C GLU A 70 8.37 3.59 -5.90
N LYS A 71 7.88 3.85 -7.11
CA LYS A 71 7.61 5.22 -7.58
C LYS A 71 6.19 5.68 -7.36
N CYS A 72 5.23 4.76 -7.39
CA CYS A 72 3.82 5.11 -7.45
C CYS A 72 3.10 5.01 -6.11
N ILE A 73 3.58 4.15 -5.21
CA ILE A 73 2.93 3.94 -3.92
C ILE A 73 3.72 4.68 -2.85
N MET A 74 3.05 5.63 -2.19
CA MET A 74 3.68 6.45 -1.16
C MET A 74 2.81 6.48 0.08
N GLY A 75 3.44 6.55 1.24
CA GLY A 75 2.72 6.68 2.49
C GLY A 75 3.54 7.38 3.54
N CYS A 76 2.88 7.90 4.55
CA CYS A 76 3.55 8.49 5.69
C CYS A 76 2.68 8.41 6.93
N ASP A 77 3.32 8.47 8.06
CA ASP A 77 2.65 8.54 9.35
C ASP A 77 3.59 9.22 10.35
N ILE A 78 3.04 9.77 11.42
CA ILE A 78 3.84 10.37 12.47
C ILE A 78 4.38 9.32 13.44
N ASP A 79 3.81 8.14 13.45
CA ASP A 79 4.18 7.06 14.37
C ASP A 79 5.20 6.14 13.70
N GLU A 80 6.44 6.18 14.20
CA GLU A 80 7.54 5.38 13.66
C GLU A 80 7.26 3.87 13.73
N LYS A 81 6.64 3.41 14.81
CA LYS A 81 6.33 1.98 14.95
C LYS A 81 5.35 1.51 13.89
N LEU A 82 4.34 2.33 13.60
CA LEU A 82 3.36 2.01 12.56
C LEU A 82 4.01 2.01 11.18
N VAL A 83 4.91 2.94 10.90
CA VAL A 83 5.63 2.97 9.63
C VAL A 83 6.44 1.69 9.42
N ILE A 84 7.12 1.22 10.47
CA ILE A 84 7.87 -0.03 10.41
C ILE A 84 6.94 -1.21 10.13
N GLN A 85 5.81 -1.29 10.84
CA GLN A 85 4.83 -2.33 10.61
C GLN A 85 4.26 -2.28 9.19
N CYS A 86 4.00 -1.08 8.70
CA CYS A 86 3.52 -0.86 7.34
C CYS A 86 4.50 -1.43 6.32
N ARG A 87 5.78 -1.07 6.42
CA ARG A 87 6.80 -1.59 5.51
C ARG A 87 6.89 -3.11 5.54
N ASP A 88 6.83 -3.69 6.74
CA ASP A 88 6.90 -5.15 6.89
C ASP A 88 5.71 -5.84 6.21
N ARG A 89 4.52 -5.30 6.37
CA ARG A 89 3.32 -5.86 5.76
C ARG A 89 3.34 -5.71 4.24
N LEU A 90 3.83 -4.59 3.73
CA LEU A 90 3.97 -4.40 2.27
C LEU A 90 5.01 -5.35 1.70
N ASN A 91 6.10 -5.61 2.43
CA ASN A 91 7.09 -6.60 2.02
C ASN A 91 6.48 -8.00 1.94
N GLU A 92 5.70 -8.39 2.93
CA GLU A 92 5.02 -9.69 2.92
C GLU A 92 4.09 -9.81 1.72
N THR A 93 3.34 -8.76 1.45
CA THR A 93 2.43 -8.74 0.30
C THR A 93 3.19 -8.90 -1.00
N ALA A 94 4.26 -8.14 -1.19
CA ALA A 94 5.07 -8.21 -2.41
C ALA A 94 5.72 -9.58 -2.57
N GLN A 95 6.18 -10.17 -1.48
CA GLN A 95 6.81 -11.50 -1.51
C GLN A 95 5.85 -12.59 -1.98
N GLN A 96 4.57 -12.46 -1.70
CA GLN A 96 3.55 -13.40 -2.19
C GLN A 96 3.50 -13.44 -3.72
N PHE A 97 3.92 -12.36 -4.37
CA PHE A 97 4.01 -12.29 -5.84
C PHE A 97 5.44 -12.52 -6.35
N GLY A 98 6.36 -12.89 -5.47
CA GLY A 98 7.75 -13.13 -5.85
C GLY A 98 8.62 -11.89 -5.95
N LEU A 99 8.14 -10.75 -5.49
CA LEU A 99 8.92 -9.51 -5.51
C LEU A 99 9.72 -9.37 -4.22
N LYS A 100 11.02 -9.13 -4.35
CA LYS A 100 11.94 -9.01 -3.21
C LYS A 100 12.65 -7.67 -3.22
N SER A 101 13.05 -7.22 -2.04
CA SER A 101 13.89 -6.02 -1.88
C SER A 101 13.26 -4.77 -2.48
N VAL A 102 11.95 -4.62 -2.29
CA VAL A 102 11.25 -3.40 -2.71
C VAL A 102 11.62 -2.26 -1.77
N HIS A 103 12.00 -1.11 -2.33
CA HIS A 103 12.28 0.09 -1.56
C HIS A 103 11.00 0.91 -1.40
N TRP A 104 10.27 0.66 -0.33
CA TRP A 104 9.00 1.32 -0.08
C TRP A 104 9.19 2.80 0.24
N ASN A 105 8.45 3.65 -0.44
CA ASN A 105 8.42 5.09 -0.17
C ASN A 105 7.42 5.39 0.95
N ILE A 106 7.71 4.88 2.13
CA ILE A 106 6.89 5.01 3.33
C ILE A 106 7.76 5.69 4.39
N GLU A 107 7.36 6.87 4.83
CA GLU A 107 8.21 7.72 5.67
C GLU A 107 7.55 8.10 6.99
N VAL A 108 8.38 8.27 8.01
CA VAL A 108 7.97 8.93 9.25
C VAL A 108 8.03 10.43 9.00
N VAL A 109 6.97 11.14 9.34
CA VAL A 109 6.92 12.60 9.18
C VAL A 109 6.67 13.25 10.52
N SER A 110 7.21 14.44 10.71
CA SER A 110 6.92 15.26 11.88
C SER A 110 6.50 16.65 11.43
N PHE A 111 5.53 17.20 12.13
CA PHE A 111 4.98 18.51 11.83
C PHE A 111 5.39 19.53 12.87
#